data_9d4798c5d38cfb6c35e94e0cf20f6458
#
_entry.id   9d4798c5d38cfb6c35e94e0cf20f6458
#
_cell.length_a   1.000
_cell.length_b   1.000
_cell.length_c   1.000
_cell.angle_alpha   90.00
_cell.angle_beta   90.00
_cell.angle_gamma   90.00
#
_symmetry.space_group_name_H-M   'P 1'
#
loop_
_entity.id
_entity.type
_entity.pdbx_description
1 polymer ?
#
loop_
_entity_poly.entity_id
_entity_poly.type
_entity_poly.pdbx_seq_one_letter_code
_entity_poly.pdbx_strand_id
1 'polypeptide(L)'
;VKTLLDKGIQVIACDLNTDEVDKRAERKNIDLFTLPDTNIYTLLGTPDVCLHLAWRNGFVHNASTHLGDLSAHYRFLTRIIDDGLPQLAVMGTMHEIGYWEGAIDENTPCNPLSMYGIAKDALRRCMMQYAQQKGCILQWLRGYYILGDDKKNNSIFCKLLLADEEGRETFPFTTGKNKYDFITVDKLAEIISAVIMQREVTGIINLSLIHISEPTRP
;
A
#
# COMPACT_ATOMS: atom_id res chain seq x y z
N VAL A 1 2.83 -5.75 -10.55
CA VAL A 1 2.42 -6.11 -11.92
C VAL A 1 3.25 -7.31 -12.38
N LYS A 2 4.58 -7.18 -12.56
CA LYS A 2 5.45 -8.24 -13.08
C LYS A 2 5.22 -9.61 -12.40
N THR A 3 5.24 -9.65 -11.07
CA THR A 3 5.05 -10.88 -10.27
C THR A 3 3.74 -11.62 -10.57
N LEU A 4 2.65 -10.88 -10.81
CA LEU A 4 1.36 -11.47 -11.19
C LEU A 4 1.38 -12.01 -12.63
N LEU A 5 1.96 -11.25 -13.56
CA LEU A 5 2.11 -11.67 -14.96
C LEU A 5 2.98 -12.91 -15.09
N ASP A 6 4.06 -13.01 -14.31
CA ASP A 6 4.95 -14.19 -14.27
C ASP A 6 4.25 -15.44 -13.71
N LYS A 7 3.16 -15.25 -12.97
CA LYS A 7 2.25 -16.32 -12.51
C LYS A 7 1.10 -16.63 -13.49
N GLY A 8 1.09 -16.00 -14.65
CA GLY A 8 0.03 -16.17 -15.66
C GLY A 8 -1.28 -15.46 -15.35
N ILE A 9 -1.30 -14.52 -14.40
CA ILE A 9 -2.47 -13.73 -14.05
C ILE A 9 -2.63 -12.58 -15.06
N GLN A 10 -3.84 -12.38 -15.58
CA GLN A 10 -4.15 -11.19 -16.36
C GLN A 10 -4.16 -9.96 -15.45
N VAL A 11 -3.47 -8.90 -15.88
CA VAL A 11 -3.38 -7.65 -15.13
C VAL A 11 -3.83 -6.49 -15.99
N ILE A 12 -4.78 -5.71 -15.47
CA ILE A 12 -5.17 -4.42 -16.01
C ILE A 12 -4.60 -3.36 -15.07
N ALA A 13 -3.62 -2.61 -15.55
CA ALA A 13 -2.99 -1.55 -14.77
C ALA A 13 -3.63 -0.21 -15.12
N CYS A 14 -4.17 0.45 -14.11
CA CYS A 14 -4.84 1.74 -14.23
C CYS A 14 -4.08 2.81 -13.43
N ASP A 15 -3.64 3.86 -14.09
CA ASP A 15 -2.97 5.02 -13.47
C ASP A 15 -3.12 6.23 -14.40
N LEU A 16 -2.74 7.42 -13.92
CA LEU A 16 -2.61 8.63 -14.75
C LEU A 16 -1.54 8.45 -15.83
N ASN A 17 -0.48 7.71 -15.54
CA ASN A 17 0.57 7.33 -16.48
C ASN A 17 0.97 5.86 -16.27
N THR A 18 0.86 5.06 -17.32
CA THR A 18 1.21 3.64 -17.33
C THR A 18 2.43 3.31 -18.20
N ASP A 19 3.23 4.29 -18.61
CA ASP A 19 4.34 4.10 -19.56
C ASP A 19 5.40 3.13 -19.07
N GLU A 20 5.72 3.16 -17.76
CA GLU A 20 6.71 2.27 -17.13
C GLU A 20 6.13 0.92 -16.68
N VAL A 21 4.83 0.69 -16.86
CA VAL A 21 4.20 -0.59 -16.53
C VAL A 21 4.62 -1.67 -17.52
N ASP A 22 4.85 -2.89 -17.02
CA ASP A 22 5.18 -4.07 -17.84
C ASP A 22 4.20 -4.21 -19.03
N LYS A 23 4.75 -4.27 -20.23
CA LYS A 23 3.98 -4.25 -21.50
C LYS A 23 3.05 -5.45 -21.68
N ARG A 24 3.23 -6.51 -20.91
CA ARG A 24 2.33 -7.68 -20.88
C ARG A 24 0.99 -7.38 -20.22
N ALA A 25 0.90 -6.34 -19.38
CA ALA A 25 -0.35 -5.90 -18.79
C ALA A 25 -1.20 -5.10 -19.77
N GLU A 26 -2.50 -5.21 -19.69
CA GLU A 26 -3.40 -4.21 -20.26
C GLU A 26 -3.22 -2.90 -19.49
N ARG A 27 -3.03 -1.79 -20.21
CA ARG A 27 -2.73 -0.49 -19.61
C ARG A 27 -3.82 0.50 -19.92
N LYS A 28 -4.35 1.16 -18.89
CA LYS A 28 -5.39 2.20 -19.01
C LYS A 28 -4.92 3.46 -18.31
N ASN A 29 -4.69 4.54 -19.07
CA ASN A 29 -4.44 5.86 -18.50
C ASN A 29 -5.77 6.46 -18.07
N ILE A 30 -6.05 6.39 -16.77
CA ILE A 30 -7.35 6.78 -16.18
C ILE A 30 -7.09 7.53 -14.88
N ASP A 31 -7.76 8.66 -14.72
CA ASP A 31 -7.89 9.33 -13.42
C ASP A 31 -9.04 8.69 -12.63
N LEU A 32 -8.71 7.94 -11.59
CA LEU A 32 -9.68 7.26 -10.73
C LEU A 32 -10.63 8.23 -9.99
N PHE A 33 -10.28 9.50 -9.91
CA PHE A 33 -11.07 10.51 -9.21
C PHE A 33 -12.08 11.24 -10.10
N THR A 34 -11.92 11.11 -11.41
CA THR A 34 -12.76 11.79 -12.42
C THR A 34 -13.51 10.81 -13.35
N LEU A 35 -13.72 9.59 -12.90
CA LEU A 35 -14.41 8.56 -13.68
C LEU A 35 -15.84 8.98 -14.06
N PRO A 36 -16.29 8.61 -15.28
CA PRO A 36 -17.62 8.93 -15.76
C PRO A 36 -18.70 8.23 -14.90
N ASP A 37 -19.94 8.73 -15.00
CA ASP A 37 -21.10 8.15 -14.32
C ASP A 37 -21.63 6.92 -15.06
N THR A 38 -20.80 5.89 -15.14
CA THR A 38 -21.08 4.58 -15.74
C THR A 38 -20.66 3.48 -14.79
N ASN A 39 -21.04 2.23 -15.04
CA ASN A 39 -20.53 1.11 -14.24
C ASN A 39 -19.01 1.00 -14.38
N ILE A 40 -18.26 1.37 -13.31
CA ILE A 40 -16.79 1.40 -13.36
C ILE A 40 -16.18 0.00 -13.25
N TYR A 41 -16.88 -0.96 -12.66
CA TYR A 41 -16.43 -2.34 -12.64
C TYR A 41 -16.33 -2.91 -14.07
N THR A 42 -17.34 -2.64 -14.91
CA THR A 42 -17.32 -3.00 -16.33
C THR A 42 -16.28 -2.20 -17.10
N LEU A 43 -16.16 -0.89 -16.86
CA LEU A 43 -15.16 -0.02 -17.50
C LEU A 43 -13.74 -0.50 -17.22
N LEU A 44 -13.48 -1.00 -16.03
CA LEU A 44 -12.17 -1.52 -15.61
C LEU A 44 -11.96 -2.99 -15.99
N GLY A 45 -12.87 -3.63 -16.73
CA GLY A 45 -12.69 -4.96 -17.29
C GLY A 45 -13.20 -6.11 -16.41
N THR A 46 -14.13 -5.85 -15.51
CA THR A 46 -14.75 -6.84 -14.62
C THR A 46 -13.72 -7.69 -13.84
N PRO A 47 -12.79 -7.08 -13.12
CA PRO A 47 -11.71 -7.81 -12.46
C PRO A 47 -12.24 -8.70 -11.32
N ASP A 48 -11.63 -9.88 -11.12
CA ASP A 48 -11.90 -10.73 -9.95
C ASP A 48 -11.46 -10.07 -8.64
N VAL A 49 -10.41 -9.22 -8.71
CA VAL A 49 -9.88 -8.46 -7.58
C VAL A 49 -9.37 -7.10 -8.02
N CYS A 50 -9.68 -6.07 -7.26
CA CYS A 50 -9.06 -4.75 -7.40
C CYS A 50 -7.98 -4.58 -6.33
N LEU A 51 -6.73 -4.38 -6.75
CA LEU A 51 -5.62 -4.02 -5.86
C LEU A 51 -5.39 -2.51 -5.95
N HIS A 52 -5.83 -1.76 -4.95
CA HIS A 52 -5.70 -0.31 -4.87
C HIS A 52 -4.37 0.10 -4.21
N LEU A 53 -3.42 0.53 -5.03
CA LEU A 53 -2.10 1.03 -4.61
C LEU A 53 -1.98 2.55 -4.72
N ALA A 54 -2.94 3.20 -5.40
CA ALA A 54 -2.89 4.61 -5.68
C ALA A 54 -2.93 5.46 -4.41
N TRP A 55 -1.89 6.27 -4.22
CA TRP A 55 -1.81 7.26 -3.14
C TRP A 55 -0.68 8.24 -3.44
N ARG A 56 -0.98 9.52 -3.59
CA ARG A 56 0.06 10.51 -3.85
C ARG A 56 0.69 11.06 -2.56
N ASN A 57 1.91 11.55 -2.68
CA ASN A 57 2.69 12.18 -1.60
C ASN A 57 2.94 11.31 -0.36
N GLY A 58 2.96 9.97 -0.50
CA GLY A 58 3.16 9.04 0.62
C GLY A 58 4.42 9.28 1.46
N PHE A 59 5.45 9.96 0.89
CA PHE A 59 6.68 10.33 1.60
C PHE A 59 6.64 11.75 2.21
N VAL A 60 5.61 12.54 1.95
CA VAL A 60 5.39 13.86 2.54
C VAL A 60 4.26 13.76 3.55
N HIS A 61 4.54 13.20 4.70
CA HIS A 61 3.55 12.67 5.65
C HIS A 61 2.50 13.68 6.14
N ASN A 62 2.77 14.98 6.03
CA ASN A 62 1.81 16.04 6.41
C ASN A 62 1.30 16.87 5.22
N ALA A 63 1.40 16.33 3.98
CA ALA A 63 0.82 16.99 2.83
C ALA A 63 -0.71 17.09 2.97
N SER A 64 -1.28 18.25 2.61
CA SER A 64 -2.73 18.49 2.64
C SER A 64 -3.53 17.56 1.71
N THR A 65 -2.88 17.01 0.68
CA THR A 65 -3.47 16.07 -0.25
C THR A 65 -3.97 14.79 0.40
N HIS A 66 -3.39 14.36 1.54
CA HIS A 66 -3.85 13.15 2.21
C HIS A 66 -5.32 13.25 2.65
N LEU A 67 -5.71 14.37 3.23
CA LEU A 67 -7.11 14.62 3.59
C LEU A 67 -7.92 15.14 2.40
N GLY A 68 -7.31 15.92 1.52
CA GLY A 68 -7.99 16.45 0.32
C GLY A 68 -8.49 15.36 -0.62
N ASP A 69 -7.73 14.28 -0.80
CA ASP A 69 -8.07 13.18 -1.70
C ASP A 69 -8.86 12.06 -1.02
N LEU A 70 -8.97 12.05 0.30
CA LEU A 70 -9.60 10.97 1.07
C LEU A 70 -10.99 10.63 0.57
N SER A 71 -11.82 11.65 0.33
CA SER A 71 -13.19 11.46 -0.18
C SER A 71 -13.23 10.89 -1.61
N ALA A 72 -12.23 11.20 -2.43
CA ALA A 72 -12.13 10.68 -3.78
C ALA A 72 -11.74 9.19 -3.78
N HIS A 73 -10.77 8.80 -2.94
CA HIS A 73 -10.46 7.38 -2.72
C HIS A 73 -11.68 6.61 -2.21
N TYR A 74 -12.37 7.14 -1.20
CA TYR A 74 -13.57 6.51 -0.66
C TYR A 74 -14.65 6.33 -1.72
N ARG A 75 -14.98 7.36 -2.50
CA ARG A 75 -15.98 7.30 -3.58
C ARG A 75 -15.61 6.27 -4.64
N PHE A 76 -14.35 6.22 -5.07
CA PHE A 76 -13.90 5.23 -6.04
C PHE A 76 -14.10 3.81 -5.51
N LEU A 77 -13.62 3.54 -4.29
CA LEU A 77 -13.65 2.19 -3.70
C LEU A 77 -15.09 1.72 -3.40
N THR A 78 -15.95 2.59 -2.90
CA THR A 78 -17.35 2.23 -2.65
C THR A 78 -18.10 2.00 -3.95
N ARG A 79 -17.86 2.84 -4.95
CA ARG A 79 -18.52 2.72 -6.25
C ARG A 79 -18.14 1.43 -6.97
N ILE A 80 -16.87 1.05 -6.99
CA ILE A 80 -16.47 -0.21 -7.64
C ILE A 80 -17.05 -1.44 -6.94
N ILE A 81 -17.22 -1.39 -5.61
CA ILE A 81 -17.94 -2.42 -4.85
C ILE A 81 -19.42 -2.46 -5.23
N ASP A 82 -20.09 -1.31 -5.27
CA ASP A 82 -21.51 -1.22 -5.65
C ASP A 82 -21.76 -1.69 -7.10
N ASP A 83 -20.78 -1.49 -7.95
CA ASP A 83 -20.83 -1.92 -9.35
C ASP A 83 -20.54 -3.42 -9.54
N GLY A 84 -20.20 -4.15 -8.46
CA GLY A 84 -20.12 -5.61 -8.49
C GLY A 84 -18.74 -6.23 -8.20
N LEU A 85 -17.75 -5.46 -7.74
CA LEU A 85 -16.44 -6.01 -7.41
C LEU A 85 -16.53 -7.04 -6.26
N PRO A 86 -16.08 -8.31 -6.46
CA PRO A 86 -16.20 -9.33 -5.42
C PRO A 86 -15.11 -9.25 -4.35
N GLN A 87 -13.93 -8.73 -4.70
CA GLN A 87 -12.77 -8.68 -3.79
C GLN A 87 -11.97 -7.40 -3.98
N LEU A 88 -11.70 -6.71 -2.88
CA LEU A 88 -10.92 -5.48 -2.83
C LEU A 88 -9.71 -5.68 -1.92
N ALA A 89 -8.52 -5.38 -2.43
CA ALA A 89 -7.29 -5.26 -1.65
C ALA A 89 -6.81 -3.81 -1.67
N VAL A 90 -6.52 -3.23 -0.51
CA VAL A 90 -6.09 -1.82 -0.41
C VAL A 90 -4.76 -1.75 0.33
N MET A 91 -3.79 -1.05 -0.24
CA MET A 91 -2.51 -0.81 0.42
C MET A 91 -2.68 0.18 1.57
N GLY A 92 -2.51 -0.33 2.79
CA GLY A 92 -2.42 0.41 4.03
C GLY A 92 -0.97 0.74 4.40
N THR A 93 -0.76 1.18 5.63
CA THR A 93 0.56 1.58 6.12
C THR A 93 0.70 1.37 7.62
N MET A 94 1.90 1.09 8.10
CA MET A 94 2.21 1.07 9.53
C MET A 94 1.99 2.43 10.22
N HIS A 95 2.00 3.53 9.46
CA HIS A 95 1.71 4.88 9.99
C HIS A 95 0.30 5.02 10.57
N GLU A 96 -0.61 4.07 10.28
CA GLU A 96 -1.93 3.98 10.93
C GLU A 96 -1.81 3.68 12.43
N ILE A 97 -0.80 2.88 12.82
CA ILE A 97 -0.56 2.50 14.22
C ILE A 97 0.09 3.65 14.99
N GLY A 98 1.00 4.39 14.34
CA GLY A 98 1.82 5.39 14.99
C GLY A 98 2.97 4.76 15.80
N TYR A 99 3.31 5.36 16.94
CA TYR A 99 4.34 4.82 17.82
C TYR A 99 3.79 3.64 18.65
N TRP A 100 4.49 2.52 18.61
CA TRP A 100 4.12 1.31 19.34
C TRP A 100 5.36 0.57 19.83
N GLU A 101 5.32 0.05 21.04
CA GLU A 101 6.35 -0.83 21.60
C GLU A 101 5.82 -2.26 21.73
N GLY A 102 6.54 -3.23 21.19
CA GLY A 102 6.14 -4.64 21.22
C GLY A 102 5.67 -5.16 19.86
N ALA A 103 5.13 -6.36 19.87
CA ALA A 103 4.60 -7.00 18.66
C ALA A 103 3.33 -6.26 18.16
N ILE A 104 3.20 -6.22 16.84
CA ILE A 104 2.06 -5.62 16.16
C ILE A 104 1.23 -6.73 15.52
N ASP A 105 -0.06 -6.75 15.81
CA ASP A 105 -1.05 -7.64 15.20
C ASP A 105 -2.23 -6.85 14.60
N GLU A 106 -3.26 -7.54 14.18
CA GLU A 106 -4.47 -6.93 13.61
C GLU A 106 -5.30 -6.14 14.64
N ASN A 107 -5.13 -6.44 15.94
CA ASN A 107 -5.84 -5.80 17.05
C ASN A 107 -5.06 -4.63 17.66
N THR A 108 -3.81 -4.43 17.25
CA THR A 108 -2.99 -3.32 17.75
C THR A 108 -3.68 -1.99 17.53
N PRO A 109 -3.90 -1.16 18.59
CA PRO A 109 -4.58 0.11 18.47
C PRO A 109 -3.91 1.06 17.48
N CYS A 110 -4.71 1.72 16.66
CA CYS A 110 -4.24 2.76 15.74
C CYS A 110 -4.25 4.12 16.45
N ASN A 111 -3.09 4.78 16.45
CA ASN A 111 -2.89 6.14 16.96
C ASN A 111 -1.95 6.91 16.02
N PRO A 112 -2.41 7.22 14.78
CA PRO A 112 -1.55 7.82 13.76
C PRO A 112 -1.06 9.21 14.17
N LEU A 113 0.21 9.51 13.87
CA LEU A 113 0.91 10.74 14.24
C LEU A 113 1.14 11.68 13.04
N SER A 114 0.56 11.39 11.89
CA SER A 114 0.71 12.20 10.67
C SER A 114 -0.59 12.26 9.88
N MET A 115 -0.75 13.28 9.03
CA MET A 115 -1.91 13.38 8.13
C MET A 115 -2.03 12.17 7.21
N TYR A 116 -0.90 11.61 6.77
CA TYR A 116 -0.87 10.36 5.99
C TYR A 116 -1.48 9.19 6.76
N GLY A 117 -0.99 8.93 7.97
CA GLY A 117 -1.49 7.85 8.81
C GLY A 117 -2.96 8.04 9.19
N ILE A 118 -3.38 9.28 9.54
CA ILE A 118 -4.77 9.62 9.86
C ILE A 118 -5.69 9.33 8.66
N ALA A 119 -5.32 9.78 7.46
CA ALA A 119 -6.14 9.58 6.27
C ALA A 119 -6.25 8.09 5.89
N LYS A 120 -5.15 7.34 5.99
CA LYS A 120 -5.13 5.89 5.73
C LYS A 120 -5.98 5.12 6.76
N ASP A 121 -5.86 5.43 8.06
CA ASP A 121 -6.68 4.80 9.11
C ASP A 121 -8.17 5.13 8.95
N ALA A 122 -8.50 6.38 8.62
CA ALA A 122 -9.88 6.79 8.34
C ALA A 122 -10.47 6.01 7.16
N LEU A 123 -9.73 5.94 6.03
CA LEU A 123 -10.17 5.17 4.86
C LEU A 123 -10.34 3.69 5.22
N ARG A 124 -9.39 3.10 5.96
CA ARG A 124 -9.46 1.71 6.42
C ARG A 124 -10.77 1.45 7.18
N ARG A 125 -11.04 2.26 8.19
CA ARG A 125 -12.25 2.09 9.03
C ARG A 125 -13.52 2.19 8.21
N CYS A 126 -13.60 3.17 7.32
CA CYS A 126 -14.75 3.32 6.41
C CYS A 126 -14.91 2.10 5.50
N MET A 127 -13.82 1.64 4.89
CA MET A 127 -13.88 0.53 3.94
C MET A 127 -14.15 -0.82 4.61
N MET A 128 -13.62 -1.07 5.82
CA MET A 128 -13.94 -2.27 6.60
C MET A 128 -15.45 -2.38 6.85
N GLN A 129 -16.07 -1.28 7.28
CA GLN A 129 -17.51 -1.23 7.53
C GLN A 129 -18.31 -1.37 6.23
N TYR A 130 -17.89 -0.66 5.18
CA TYR A 130 -18.63 -0.65 3.91
C TYR A 130 -18.58 -2.01 3.20
N ALA A 131 -17.40 -2.61 3.08
CA ALA A 131 -17.23 -3.91 2.46
C ALA A 131 -18.03 -5.02 3.18
N GLN A 132 -18.02 -4.99 4.52
CA GLN A 132 -18.83 -5.90 5.34
C GLN A 132 -20.34 -5.77 5.02
N GLN A 133 -20.85 -4.55 4.93
CA GLN A 133 -22.26 -4.30 4.61
C GLN A 133 -22.65 -4.80 3.21
N LYS A 134 -21.72 -4.75 2.26
CA LYS A 134 -21.93 -5.15 0.86
C LYS A 134 -21.58 -6.62 0.57
N GLY A 135 -21.00 -7.33 1.54
CA GLY A 135 -20.52 -8.70 1.32
C GLY A 135 -19.31 -8.80 0.39
N CYS A 136 -18.56 -7.70 0.20
CA CYS A 136 -17.33 -7.68 -0.57
C CYS A 136 -16.16 -8.15 0.32
N ILE A 137 -15.31 -9.02 -0.21
CA ILE A 137 -14.10 -9.45 0.48
C ILE A 137 -13.13 -8.26 0.53
N LEU A 138 -12.71 -7.85 1.73
CA LEU A 138 -11.73 -6.80 1.92
C LEU A 138 -10.45 -7.34 2.55
N GLN A 139 -9.33 -6.99 1.91
CA GLN A 139 -7.97 -7.24 2.39
C GLN A 139 -7.26 -5.89 2.53
N TRP A 140 -7.00 -5.47 3.77
CA TRP A 140 -6.27 -4.24 4.08
C TRP A 140 -4.81 -4.56 4.34
N LEU A 141 -3.95 -4.26 3.37
CA LEU A 141 -2.55 -4.67 3.29
C LEU A 141 -1.67 -3.63 3.99
N ARG A 142 -1.41 -3.79 5.28
CA ARG A 142 -0.60 -2.85 6.05
C ARG A 142 0.89 -3.07 5.76
N GLY A 143 1.45 -2.20 4.90
CA GLY A 143 2.86 -2.23 4.56
C GLY A 143 3.73 -1.54 5.61
N TYR A 144 4.95 -2.07 5.77
CA TYR A 144 5.99 -1.53 6.63
C TYR A 144 7.07 -0.83 5.81
N TYR A 145 8.31 -0.79 6.27
CA TYR A 145 9.39 -0.15 5.53
C TYR A 145 9.80 -0.98 4.31
N ILE A 146 9.56 -0.45 3.13
CA ILE A 146 9.83 -1.13 1.85
C ILE A 146 11.23 -0.74 1.38
N LEU A 147 12.06 -1.75 1.10
CA LEU A 147 13.38 -1.61 0.52
C LEU A 147 13.31 -1.94 -0.96
N GLY A 148 13.63 -0.97 -1.80
CA GLY A 148 13.84 -1.12 -3.23
C GLY A 148 15.23 -0.63 -3.61
N ASP A 149 15.65 -0.86 -4.83
CA ASP A 149 16.86 -0.34 -5.44
C ASP A 149 16.65 1.02 -6.15
N ASP A 150 15.47 1.59 -5.97
CA ASP A 150 15.10 2.88 -6.53
C ASP A 150 15.66 4.03 -5.68
N LYS A 151 16.52 4.86 -6.29
CA LYS A 151 17.10 6.06 -5.67
C LYS A 151 16.18 7.27 -5.69
N LYS A 152 14.99 7.17 -6.27
CA LYS A 152 14.04 8.29 -6.46
C LYS A 152 13.13 8.54 -5.25
N ASN A 153 13.19 7.72 -4.22
CA ASN A 153 12.35 7.86 -3.02
C ASN A 153 13.06 8.59 -1.88
N ASN A 154 12.32 9.06 -0.88
CA ASN A 154 12.85 9.76 0.29
C ASN A 154 13.14 8.83 1.48
N SER A 155 13.34 7.53 1.24
CA SER A 155 13.68 6.59 2.31
C SER A 155 15.06 6.88 2.91
N ILE A 156 15.27 6.42 4.14
CA ILE A 156 16.57 6.58 4.81
C ILE A 156 17.70 5.87 4.05
N PHE A 157 17.39 4.76 3.39
CA PHE A 157 18.37 4.00 2.60
C PHE A 157 18.78 4.74 1.33
N CYS A 158 17.82 5.36 0.62
CA CYS A 158 18.15 6.20 -0.53
C CYS A 158 19.02 7.39 -0.14
N LYS A 159 18.70 8.04 0.99
CA LYS A 159 19.52 9.14 1.52
C LYS A 159 20.92 8.68 1.91
N LEU A 160 21.05 7.48 2.49
CA LEU A 160 22.34 6.90 2.85
C LEU A 160 23.17 6.60 1.58
N LEU A 161 22.57 5.95 0.58
CA LEU A 161 23.26 5.66 -0.69
C LEU A 161 23.69 6.93 -1.41
N LEU A 162 22.84 7.96 -1.44
CA LEU A 162 23.21 9.25 -2.02
C LEU A 162 24.36 9.93 -1.25
N ALA A 163 24.35 9.86 0.07
CA ALA A 163 25.42 10.40 0.89
C ALA A 163 26.76 9.69 0.66
N ASP A 164 26.73 8.37 0.47
CA ASP A 164 27.91 7.56 0.12
C ASP A 164 28.44 7.93 -1.27
N GLU A 165 27.56 8.06 -2.26
CA GLU A 165 27.93 8.49 -3.63
C GLU A 165 28.51 9.93 -3.66
N GLU A 166 28.03 10.81 -2.78
CA GLU A 166 28.57 12.15 -2.60
C GLU A 166 29.89 12.18 -1.82
N GLY A 167 30.39 11.03 -1.35
CA GLY A 167 31.63 10.90 -0.57
C GLY A 167 31.54 11.50 0.83
N ARG A 168 30.36 11.54 1.41
CA ARG A 168 30.19 12.04 2.79
C ARG A 168 30.73 11.02 3.79
N GLU A 169 31.70 11.42 4.59
CA GLU A 169 32.30 10.56 5.63
C GLU A 169 31.34 10.24 6.79
N THR A 170 30.27 11.02 6.95
CA THR A 170 29.31 10.83 8.03
C THR A 170 27.88 11.03 7.51
N PHE A 171 26.94 10.26 8.09
CA PHE A 171 25.53 10.38 7.83
C PHE A 171 24.78 10.58 9.16
N PRO A 172 23.92 11.63 9.30
CA PRO A 172 23.16 11.84 10.52
C PRO A 172 22.15 10.72 10.70
N PHE A 173 22.29 9.95 11.76
CA PHE A 173 21.42 8.85 12.11
C PHE A 173 20.83 9.04 13.50
N THR A 174 19.75 8.33 13.80
CA THR A 174 19.21 8.26 15.16
C THR A 174 20.13 7.44 16.06
N THR A 175 19.83 7.37 17.36
CA THR A 175 20.63 6.59 18.33
C THR A 175 20.67 5.08 18.06
N GLY A 176 20.02 4.60 16.98
CA GLY A 176 19.97 3.18 16.61
C GLY A 176 19.10 2.31 17.52
N LYS A 177 18.34 2.91 18.42
CA LYS A 177 17.47 2.17 19.36
C LYS A 177 16.11 1.80 18.77
N ASN A 178 15.71 2.43 17.66
CA ASN A 178 14.44 2.15 17.02
C ASN A 178 14.53 0.83 16.24
N LYS A 179 13.57 -0.03 16.46
CA LYS A 179 13.41 -1.26 15.67
C LYS A 179 12.45 -0.97 14.53
N TYR A 180 12.85 -1.36 13.33
CA TYR A 180 12.04 -1.19 12.12
C TYR A 180 11.88 -2.55 11.45
N ASP A 181 10.74 -2.73 10.87
CA ASP A 181 10.39 -3.93 10.13
C ASP A 181 10.55 -3.65 8.63
N PHE A 182 11.52 -4.27 8.00
CA PHE A 182 11.84 -4.05 6.59
C PHE A 182 11.39 -5.22 5.74
N ILE A 183 10.92 -4.90 4.55
CA ILE A 183 10.57 -5.87 3.51
C ILE A 183 11.10 -5.41 2.16
N THR A 184 11.72 -6.30 1.40
CA THR A 184 12.14 -5.95 0.03
C THR A 184 10.92 -5.83 -0.88
N VAL A 185 11.00 -4.98 -1.92
CA VAL A 185 9.92 -4.78 -2.88
C VAL A 185 9.51 -6.08 -3.57
N ASP A 186 10.47 -6.96 -3.88
CA ASP A 186 10.19 -8.26 -4.50
C ASP A 186 9.41 -9.18 -3.55
N LYS A 187 9.85 -9.24 -2.28
CA LYS A 187 9.14 -10.06 -1.28
C LYS A 187 7.76 -9.52 -0.97
N LEU A 188 7.62 -8.21 -0.90
CA LEU A 188 6.32 -7.55 -0.77
C LEU A 188 5.39 -7.92 -1.95
N ALA A 189 5.90 -7.87 -3.18
CA ALA A 189 5.13 -8.23 -4.37
C ALA A 189 4.71 -9.70 -4.38
N GLU A 190 5.59 -10.62 -3.92
CA GLU A 190 5.25 -12.03 -3.73
C GLU A 190 4.12 -12.23 -2.72
N ILE A 191 4.22 -11.59 -1.55
CA ILE A 191 3.22 -11.71 -0.48
C ILE A 191 1.89 -11.10 -0.94
N ILE A 192 1.89 -9.90 -1.50
CA ILE A 192 0.67 -9.27 -2.03
C ILE A 192 0.03 -10.20 -3.07
N SER A 193 0.82 -10.75 -3.99
CA SER A 193 0.30 -11.68 -5.00
C SER A 193 -0.35 -12.91 -4.38
N ALA A 194 0.27 -13.50 -3.35
CA ALA A 194 -0.32 -14.65 -2.65
C ALA A 194 -1.62 -14.28 -1.92
N VAL A 195 -1.66 -13.11 -1.28
CA VAL A 195 -2.82 -12.64 -0.52
C VAL A 195 -4.02 -12.37 -1.44
N ILE A 196 -3.82 -11.70 -2.57
CA ILE A 196 -4.94 -11.35 -3.48
C ILE A 196 -5.46 -12.54 -4.29
N MET A 197 -4.68 -13.61 -4.41
CA MET A 197 -5.08 -14.84 -5.11
C MET A 197 -5.93 -15.80 -4.26
N GLN A 198 -6.24 -15.45 -3.04
CA GLN A 198 -7.06 -16.23 -2.12
C GLN A 198 -8.14 -15.36 -1.47
N ARG A 199 -9.17 -15.99 -0.86
CA ARG A 199 -10.34 -15.32 -0.27
C ARG A 199 -10.59 -15.67 1.20
N GLU A 200 -9.74 -16.52 1.79
CA GLU A 200 -9.91 -17.02 3.16
C GLU A 200 -9.35 -16.04 4.19
N VAL A 201 -8.14 -15.51 3.93
CA VAL A 201 -7.50 -14.51 4.80
C VAL A 201 -7.97 -13.13 4.39
N THR A 202 -8.74 -12.49 5.23
CA THR A 202 -9.39 -11.18 4.99
C THR A 202 -9.11 -10.21 6.13
N GLY A 203 -9.59 -8.98 6.02
CA GLY A 203 -9.39 -7.97 7.04
C GLY A 203 -8.00 -7.34 6.99
N ILE A 204 -7.43 -7.03 8.16
CA ILE A 204 -6.11 -6.39 8.26
C ILE A 204 -5.01 -7.46 8.15
N ILE A 205 -4.10 -7.27 7.21
CA ILE A 205 -2.97 -8.18 6.96
C ILE A 205 -1.68 -7.37 7.05
N ASN A 206 -0.85 -7.67 8.05
CA ASN A 206 0.44 -7.02 8.22
C ASN A 206 1.45 -7.64 7.25
N LEU A 207 2.00 -6.82 6.34
CA LEU A 207 2.98 -7.22 5.33
C LEU A 207 4.38 -6.92 5.83
N SER A 208 4.94 -7.84 6.61
CA SER A 208 6.23 -7.72 7.24
C SER A 208 7.05 -8.99 7.03
N LEU A 209 8.36 -8.88 7.01
CA LEU A 209 9.24 -10.03 7.19
C LEU A 209 9.38 -10.24 8.69
N ILE A 210 9.28 -11.49 9.13
CA ILE A 210 9.45 -11.91 10.53
C ILE A 210 10.65 -11.16 11.14
N HIS A 211 10.43 -10.54 12.31
CA HIS A 211 11.41 -9.79 13.09
C HIS A 211 12.81 -10.37 12.98
N ILE A 212 13.71 -9.65 12.33
CA ILE A 212 15.14 -9.81 12.59
C ILE A 212 15.37 -9.06 13.89
N SER A 213 15.21 -9.76 15.01
CA SER A 213 15.81 -9.30 16.26
C SER A 213 17.31 -9.21 16.00
N GLU A 214 17.88 -8.00 16.06
CA GLU A 214 19.34 -7.90 16.09
C GLU A 214 19.86 -8.84 17.19
N PRO A 215 20.91 -9.64 16.92
CA PRO A 215 21.50 -10.45 17.94
C PRO A 215 21.97 -9.51 19.05
N THR A 216 21.40 -9.67 20.23
CA THR A 216 21.92 -9.04 21.43
C THR A 216 23.39 -9.47 21.54
N ARG A 217 24.30 -8.54 21.27
CA ARG A 217 25.72 -8.79 21.58
C ARG A 217 25.83 -9.02 23.07
N PRO A 218 26.56 -10.07 23.49
CA PRO A 218 26.81 -10.33 24.88
C PRO A 218 27.65 -9.21 25.53
#